data_8a3d80d361254a0b4fa1198e2518163f
#
_entry.id   8a3d80d361254a0b4fa1198e2518163f
#
_cell.length_a   1.000
_cell.length_b   1.000
_cell.length_c   1.000
_cell.angle_alpha   90.00
_cell.angle_beta   90.00
_cell.angle_gamma   90.00
#
_symmetry.space_group_name_H-M   'P 1'
#
loop_
_entity.id
_entity.type
_entity.pdbx_description
1 polymer ?
#
loop_
_entity_poly.entity_id
_entity_poly.type
_entity_poly.pdbx_seq_one_letter_code
_entity_poly.pdbx_strand_id
1 'polypeptide(L)'
;MKNQLGRIALSGILATGLTLGSAAAFAQQDSPAPPDAAAQQGGHRQPPTPDEQVARMTKRYNLSADQQAQIKPIVADQQQKMMALRQDSSLSRDDKMAKMKSIHEDSNTKIQAVLNDTQKQQFAQDQQQMQARRGGGGGPPAQN
;
A
#
# COMPACT_ATOMS: atom_id res chain seq x y z
N MET A 1 26.58 33.50 1.09
CA MET A 1 27.91 32.87 0.97
C MET A 1 27.67 31.56 0.26
N LYS A 2 27.84 31.58 -1.06
CA LYS A 2 28.97 31.08 -1.89
C LYS A 2 29.05 29.57 -1.85
N ASN A 3 28.49 28.96 -2.91
CA ASN A 3 29.25 28.25 -3.97
C ASN A 3 29.87 26.94 -3.56
N GLN A 4 29.54 25.87 -4.28
CA GLN A 4 30.50 25.20 -5.13
C GLN A 4 29.77 24.32 -6.16
N LEU A 5 29.90 24.70 -7.39
CA LEU A 5 29.77 23.90 -8.59
C LEU A 5 30.97 22.93 -8.67
N GLY A 6 30.69 21.66 -8.96
CA GLY A 6 31.70 20.66 -9.33
C GLY A 6 31.37 20.01 -10.66
N ARG A 7 31.94 20.57 -11.74
CA ARG A 7 31.96 20.05 -13.12
C ARG A 7 33.17 19.11 -13.26
N ILE A 8 33.02 17.91 -13.79
CA ILE A 8 34.08 17.12 -14.45
C ILE A 8 33.37 16.35 -15.57
N ALA A 9 33.48 16.75 -16.83
CA ALA A 9 34.52 16.51 -17.85
C ALA A 9 34.55 15.02 -18.28
N LEU A 10 33.96 14.77 -19.37
CA LEU A 10 34.30 14.33 -20.72
C LEU A 10 35.67 13.63 -20.88
N SER A 11 35.68 12.37 -21.34
CA SER A 11 36.73 11.80 -22.17
C SER A 11 36.18 10.61 -22.96
N GLY A 12 36.19 10.75 -24.26
CA GLY A 12 35.91 9.75 -25.25
C GLY A 12 37.16 8.91 -25.58
N ILE A 13 36.90 7.73 -26.06
CA ILE A 13 37.85 7.00 -26.91
C ILE A 13 37.06 6.26 -27.99
N LEU A 14 37.38 6.60 -29.21
CA LEU A 14 36.99 5.98 -30.47
C LEU A 14 37.97 4.85 -30.76
N ALA A 15 37.49 3.64 -31.04
CA ALA A 15 38.31 2.62 -31.68
C ALA A 15 37.44 1.75 -32.60
N THR A 16 37.70 1.92 -33.86
CA THR A 16 37.25 1.16 -35.02
C THR A 16 37.84 -0.25 -35.03
N GLY A 17 37.04 -1.27 -35.30
CA GLY A 17 37.49 -2.61 -35.53
C GLY A 17 36.46 -3.42 -36.32
N LEU A 18 36.67 -3.49 -37.65
CA LEU A 18 35.89 -4.24 -38.63
C LEU A 18 36.45 -5.66 -38.69
N THR A 19 35.70 -6.73 -38.39
CA THR A 19 35.97 -8.10 -38.84
C THR A 19 34.65 -8.81 -39.18
N LEU A 20 34.53 -9.17 -40.46
CA LEU A 20 33.56 -10.13 -41.00
C LEU A 20 33.85 -11.53 -40.44
N GLY A 21 32.83 -12.25 -39.98
CA GLY A 21 32.96 -13.66 -39.67
C GLY A 21 31.58 -14.27 -39.47
N SER A 22 31.08 -14.94 -40.52
CA SER A 22 29.84 -15.72 -40.48
C SER A 22 29.95 -16.94 -39.59
N ALA A 23 29.01 -17.18 -38.70
CA ALA A 23 28.55 -18.52 -38.33
C ALA A 23 27.24 -18.40 -37.55
N ALA A 24 26.18 -18.97 -38.13
CA ALA A 24 24.92 -19.18 -37.45
C ALA A 24 25.10 -20.23 -36.35
N ALA A 25 24.90 -19.80 -35.11
CA ALA A 25 24.62 -20.72 -34.01
C ALA A 25 23.48 -20.07 -33.20
N PHE A 26 22.32 -20.69 -33.23
CA PHE A 26 21.22 -20.44 -32.32
C PHE A 26 21.68 -20.80 -30.91
N ALA A 27 22.26 -19.87 -30.21
CA ALA A 27 22.43 -19.94 -28.78
C ALA A 27 21.27 -19.18 -28.17
N GLN A 28 20.35 -19.93 -27.55
CA GLN A 28 19.38 -19.41 -26.61
C GLN A 28 20.12 -18.56 -25.60
N GLN A 29 19.93 -17.26 -25.70
CA GLN A 29 20.36 -16.32 -24.69
C GLN A 29 19.43 -16.52 -23.50
N ASP A 30 19.91 -17.31 -22.53
CA ASP A 30 19.46 -17.21 -21.14
C ASP A 30 19.77 -15.79 -20.67
N SER A 31 18.86 -14.89 -20.93
CA SER A 31 18.86 -13.61 -20.26
C SER A 31 18.38 -13.88 -18.84
N PRO A 32 19.23 -13.65 -17.81
CA PRO A 32 18.75 -13.68 -16.44
C PRO A 32 17.64 -12.64 -16.33
N ALA A 33 16.41 -13.09 -16.08
CA ALA A 33 15.28 -12.22 -15.80
C ALA A 33 15.65 -11.31 -14.63
N PRO A 34 15.34 -10.01 -14.69
CA PRO A 34 15.59 -9.10 -13.57
C PRO A 34 14.89 -9.63 -12.33
N PRO A 35 15.50 -9.56 -11.13
CA PRO A 35 14.99 -10.16 -9.90
C PRO A 35 13.64 -9.58 -9.43
N ASP A 36 13.15 -8.51 -10.05
CA ASP A 36 11.87 -7.89 -9.70
C ASP A 36 10.63 -8.50 -10.41
N ALA A 37 10.81 -9.38 -11.38
CA ALA A 37 9.66 -9.99 -12.09
C ALA A 37 9.02 -11.17 -11.31
N ALA A 38 9.69 -11.71 -10.29
CA ALA A 38 9.19 -12.83 -9.50
C ALA A 38 8.20 -12.43 -8.38
N ALA A 39 8.02 -11.14 -8.11
CA ALA A 39 7.18 -10.65 -7.02
C ALA A 39 5.69 -10.46 -7.40
N GLN A 40 5.27 -10.79 -8.63
CA GLN A 40 3.88 -10.60 -9.08
C GLN A 40 3.05 -11.88 -9.15
N GLN A 41 3.57 -12.99 -8.69
CA GLN A 41 2.76 -14.20 -8.57
C GLN A 41 1.89 -14.08 -7.32
N GLY A 42 0.57 -14.17 -7.51
CA GLY A 42 -0.53 -14.04 -6.57
C GLY A 42 -0.38 -14.68 -5.19
N GLY A 43 0.63 -14.23 -4.44
CA GLY A 43 0.79 -14.54 -3.03
C GLY A 43 -0.37 -13.92 -2.25
N HIS A 44 -0.95 -14.66 -1.36
CA HIS A 44 -1.90 -14.19 -0.37
C HIS A 44 -1.28 -12.94 0.28
N ARG A 45 -1.74 -11.75 -0.14
CA ARG A 45 -1.25 -10.49 0.43
C ARG A 45 -1.54 -10.54 1.91
N GLN A 46 -0.51 -10.74 2.71
CA GLN A 46 -0.64 -10.64 4.16
C GLN A 46 -1.25 -9.27 4.48
N PRO A 47 -2.18 -9.20 5.43
CA PRO A 47 -2.72 -7.92 5.84
C PRO A 47 -1.57 -7.03 6.29
N PRO A 48 -1.62 -5.72 5.96
CA PRO A 48 -0.55 -4.80 6.32
C PRO A 48 -0.34 -4.79 7.83
N THR A 49 0.89 -4.75 8.27
CA THR A 49 1.23 -4.63 9.70
C THR A 49 0.69 -3.34 10.30
N PRO A 50 0.52 -3.25 11.64
CA PRO A 50 0.13 -1.99 12.29
C PRO A 50 1.05 -0.83 11.92
N ASP A 51 2.36 -1.06 11.84
CA ASP A 51 3.33 -0.04 11.46
C ASP A 51 3.13 0.45 10.03
N GLU A 52 2.89 -0.44 9.09
CA GLU A 52 2.58 -0.08 7.69
C GLU A 52 1.26 0.68 7.58
N GLN A 53 0.25 0.31 8.36
CA GLN A 53 -1.02 1.05 8.38
C GLN A 53 -0.82 2.46 8.92
N VAL A 54 -0.12 2.61 10.05
CA VAL A 54 0.19 3.93 10.63
C VAL A 54 1.02 4.76 9.65
N ALA A 55 2.03 4.17 8.98
CA ALA A 55 2.83 4.88 7.99
C ALA A 55 1.98 5.39 6.80
N ARG A 56 1.02 4.60 6.32
CA ARG A 56 0.06 5.03 5.27
C ARG A 56 -0.83 6.17 5.76
N MET A 57 -1.34 6.07 6.99
CA MET A 57 -2.15 7.12 7.62
C MET A 57 -1.34 8.40 7.82
N THR A 58 -0.07 8.28 8.22
CA THR A 58 0.86 9.41 8.37
C THR A 58 1.04 10.15 7.05
N LYS A 59 1.28 9.43 5.96
CA LYS A 59 1.41 10.04 4.63
C LYS A 59 0.11 10.72 4.16
N ARG A 60 -1.04 10.16 4.54
CA ARG A 60 -2.34 10.65 4.07
C ARG A 60 -2.87 11.82 4.86
N TYR A 61 -2.68 11.80 6.18
CA TYR A 61 -3.24 12.78 7.11
C TYR A 61 -2.18 13.67 7.78
N ASN A 62 -0.90 13.50 7.42
CA ASN A 62 0.24 14.21 8.02
C ASN A 62 0.25 14.10 9.56
N LEU A 63 0.22 12.86 10.08
CA LEU A 63 0.17 12.59 11.51
C LEU A 63 1.48 12.99 12.19
N SER A 64 1.38 13.64 13.35
CA SER A 64 2.53 13.88 14.22
C SER A 64 3.07 12.59 14.85
N ALA A 65 4.28 12.63 15.40
CA ALA A 65 4.86 11.48 16.10
C ALA A 65 3.99 10.99 17.26
N ASP A 66 3.42 11.92 18.02
CA ASP A 66 2.53 11.61 19.15
C ASP A 66 1.22 10.95 18.68
N GLN A 67 0.65 11.43 17.58
CA GLN A 67 -0.54 10.82 16.98
C GLN A 67 -0.26 9.41 16.46
N GLN A 68 0.89 9.19 15.82
CA GLN A 68 1.33 7.86 15.38
C GLN A 68 1.44 6.89 16.56
N ALA A 69 2.06 7.31 17.66
CA ALA A 69 2.21 6.51 18.86
C ALA A 69 0.85 6.12 19.48
N GLN A 70 -0.13 7.03 19.45
CA GLN A 70 -1.48 6.76 19.94
C GLN A 70 -2.32 5.89 18.99
N ILE A 71 -2.16 6.05 17.70
CA ILE A 71 -2.94 5.29 16.69
C ILE A 71 -2.42 3.85 16.55
N LYS A 72 -1.13 3.61 16.71
CA LYS A 72 -0.53 2.28 16.55
C LYS A 72 -1.21 1.19 17.41
N PRO A 73 -1.42 1.36 18.72
CA PRO A 73 -2.13 0.36 19.52
C PRO A 73 -3.59 0.18 19.09
N ILE A 74 -4.28 1.22 18.61
CA ILE A 74 -5.66 1.12 18.12
C ILE A 74 -5.72 0.21 16.88
N VAL A 75 -4.79 0.41 15.95
CA VAL A 75 -4.68 -0.42 14.74
C VAL A 75 -4.31 -1.86 15.07
N ALA A 76 -3.41 -2.08 16.02
CA ALA A 76 -3.01 -3.41 16.48
C ALA A 76 -4.19 -4.16 17.11
N ASP A 77 -4.96 -3.51 18.00
CA ASP A 77 -6.17 -4.07 18.61
C ASP A 77 -7.22 -4.43 17.55
N GLN A 78 -7.45 -3.53 16.59
CA GLN A 78 -8.34 -3.80 15.47
C GLN A 78 -7.93 -5.07 14.70
N GLN A 79 -6.65 -5.21 14.36
CA GLN A 79 -6.15 -6.37 13.63
C GLN A 79 -6.31 -7.66 14.43
N GLN A 80 -6.02 -7.64 15.72
CA GLN A 80 -6.20 -8.80 16.59
C GLN A 80 -7.67 -9.24 16.64
N LYS A 81 -8.59 -8.30 16.83
CA LYS A 81 -10.03 -8.56 16.83
C LYS A 81 -10.52 -9.12 15.49
N MET A 82 -10.00 -8.59 14.38
CA MET A 82 -10.32 -9.08 13.04
C MET A 82 -9.79 -10.50 12.79
N MET A 83 -8.59 -10.83 13.28
CA MET A 83 -8.06 -12.19 13.20
C MET A 83 -8.86 -13.16 14.04
N ALA A 84 -9.18 -12.81 15.27
CA ALA A 84 -10.03 -13.62 16.13
C ALA A 84 -11.41 -13.89 15.50
N LEU A 85 -12.03 -12.85 14.92
CA LEU A 85 -13.31 -12.97 14.23
C LEU A 85 -13.25 -13.92 13.01
N ARG A 86 -12.15 -13.93 12.27
CA ARG A 86 -11.96 -14.84 11.13
C ARG A 86 -11.82 -16.29 11.56
N GLN A 87 -11.16 -16.53 12.69
CA GLN A 87 -10.92 -17.87 13.24
C GLN A 87 -12.16 -18.43 13.95
N ASP A 88 -13.09 -17.60 14.37
CA ASP A 88 -14.31 -18.02 15.03
C ASP A 88 -15.25 -18.71 14.03
N SER A 89 -15.30 -20.05 14.09
CA SER A 89 -16.17 -20.87 13.25
C SER A 89 -17.61 -21.00 13.80
N SER A 90 -17.86 -20.55 15.02
CA SER A 90 -19.17 -20.64 15.66
C SER A 90 -20.17 -19.58 15.20
N LEU A 91 -19.67 -18.48 14.60
CA LEU A 91 -20.50 -17.35 14.17
C LEU A 91 -21.08 -17.56 12.78
N SER A 92 -22.33 -17.16 12.61
CA SER A 92 -22.94 -17.04 11.28
C SER A 92 -22.24 -15.99 10.44
N ARG A 93 -22.47 -16.01 9.11
CA ARG A 93 -21.93 -15.01 8.20
C ARG A 93 -22.41 -13.60 8.55
N ASP A 94 -23.68 -13.47 8.90
CA ASP A 94 -24.29 -12.17 9.22
C ASP A 94 -23.73 -11.63 10.54
N ASP A 95 -23.56 -12.48 11.56
CA ASP A 95 -22.93 -12.08 12.82
C ASP A 95 -21.47 -11.66 12.63
N LYS A 96 -20.73 -12.37 11.76
CA LYS A 96 -19.36 -11.95 11.40
C LYS A 96 -19.33 -10.59 10.74
N MET A 97 -20.26 -10.32 9.83
CA MET A 97 -20.37 -9.02 9.15
C MET A 97 -20.70 -7.91 10.15
N ALA A 98 -21.67 -8.15 11.05
CA ALA A 98 -22.04 -7.19 12.09
C ALA A 98 -20.87 -6.88 13.04
N LYS A 99 -20.17 -7.93 13.53
CA LYS A 99 -18.99 -7.76 14.39
C LYS A 99 -17.84 -7.04 13.66
N MET A 100 -17.60 -7.37 12.39
CA MET A 100 -16.60 -6.68 11.59
C MET A 100 -16.88 -5.19 11.49
N LYS A 101 -18.14 -4.81 11.23
CA LYS A 101 -18.57 -3.43 11.18
C LYS A 101 -18.34 -2.73 12.51
N SER A 102 -18.75 -3.35 13.62
CA SER A 102 -18.55 -2.80 14.97
C SER A 102 -17.06 -2.59 15.30
N ILE A 103 -16.19 -3.54 14.97
CA ILE A 103 -14.73 -3.42 15.17
C ILE A 103 -14.17 -2.22 14.39
N HIS A 104 -14.61 -2.02 13.16
CA HIS A 104 -14.19 -0.87 12.35
C HIS A 104 -14.69 0.46 12.92
N GLU A 105 -15.95 0.52 13.33
CA GLU A 105 -16.56 1.73 13.88
C GLU A 105 -15.88 2.14 15.21
N ASP A 106 -15.63 1.18 16.10
CA ASP A 106 -14.90 1.40 17.36
C ASP A 106 -13.48 1.96 17.11
N SER A 107 -12.76 1.32 16.20
CA SER A 107 -11.41 1.76 15.83
C SER A 107 -11.42 3.15 15.17
N ASN A 108 -12.36 3.41 14.27
CA ASN A 108 -12.49 4.72 13.62
C ASN A 108 -12.80 5.83 14.63
N THR A 109 -13.66 5.57 15.60
CA THR A 109 -13.99 6.51 16.67
C THR A 109 -12.77 6.84 17.51
N LYS A 110 -11.99 5.83 17.89
CA LYS A 110 -10.75 6.01 18.65
C LYS A 110 -9.69 6.79 17.86
N ILE A 111 -9.54 6.49 16.56
CA ILE A 111 -8.62 7.22 15.68
C ILE A 111 -9.05 8.68 15.55
N GLN A 112 -10.34 8.95 15.34
CA GLN A 112 -10.84 10.32 15.24
C GLN A 112 -10.59 11.13 16.52
N ALA A 113 -10.63 10.51 17.70
CA ALA A 113 -10.34 11.18 18.95
C ALA A 113 -8.89 11.71 19.05
N VAL A 114 -7.95 11.09 18.31
CA VAL A 114 -6.53 11.47 18.25
C VAL A 114 -6.26 12.53 17.18
N LEU A 115 -7.12 12.65 16.16
CA LEU A 115 -6.94 13.56 15.03
C LEU A 115 -7.36 15.00 15.38
N ASN A 116 -6.69 15.98 14.76
CA ASN A 116 -7.15 17.37 14.78
C ASN A 116 -8.33 17.58 13.81
N ASP A 117 -8.94 18.76 13.85
CA ASP A 117 -10.19 19.00 13.08
C ASP A 117 -10.00 18.89 11.56
N THR A 118 -8.88 19.37 11.02
CA THR A 118 -8.57 19.23 9.58
C THR A 118 -8.39 17.77 9.20
N GLN A 119 -7.65 17.01 10.01
CA GLN A 119 -7.43 15.57 9.80
C GLN A 119 -8.73 14.77 9.94
N LYS A 120 -9.62 15.13 10.87
CA LYS A 120 -10.95 14.52 11.03
C LYS A 120 -11.80 14.69 9.76
N GLN A 121 -11.79 15.88 9.16
CA GLN A 121 -12.52 16.14 7.91
C GLN A 121 -11.99 15.27 6.76
N GLN A 122 -10.67 15.20 6.59
CA GLN A 122 -10.06 14.34 5.58
C GLN A 122 -10.38 12.85 5.82
N PHE A 123 -10.29 12.41 7.06
CA PHE A 123 -10.61 11.04 7.45
C PHE A 123 -12.08 10.70 7.19
N ALA A 124 -13.02 11.61 7.49
CA ALA A 124 -14.44 11.41 7.23
C ALA A 124 -14.73 11.31 5.73
N GLN A 125 -14.11 12.16 4.89
CA GLN A 125 -14.24 12.11 3.43
C GLN A 125 -13.74 10.76 2.89
N ASP A 126 -12.60 10.27 3.39
CA ASP A 126 -12.06 8.98 2.99
C ASP A 126 -12.98 7.81 3.38
N GLN A 127 -13.57 7.87 4.56
CA GLN A 127 -14.54 6.86 5.00
C GLN A 127 -15.79 6.84 4.10
N GLN A 128 -16.30 8.00 3.71
CA GLN A 128 -17.42 8.11 2.76
C GLN A 128 -17.06 7.53 1.39
N GLN A 129 -15.88 7.85 0.86
CA GLN A 129 -15.41 7.28 -0.41
C GLN A 129 -15.25 5.75 -0.36
N MET A 130 -14.72 5.21 0.74
CA MET A 130 -14.61 3.76 0.92
C MET A 130 -15.98 3.09 0.99
N GLN A 131 -16.95 3.69 1.68
CA GLN A 131 -18.31 3.18 1.73
C GLN A 131 -18.99 3.22 0.37
N ALA A 132 -18.84 4.32 -0.38
CA ALA A 132 -19.37 4.45 -1.73
C ALA A 132 -18.80 3.37 -2.68
N ARG A 133 -17.51 3.09 -2.59
CA ARG A 133 -16.87 2.01 -3.38
C ARG A 133 -17.34 0.61 -2.99
N ARG A 134 -17.67 0.37 -1.73
CA ARG A 134 -18.20 -0.91 -1.25
C ARG A 134 -19.69 -1.08 -1.56
N GLY A 135 -20.47 -0.01 -1.50
CA GLY A 135 -21.89 -0.02 -1.85
C GLY A 135 -22.17 0.04 -3.35
N GLY A 136 -21.20 0.54 -4.13
CA GLY A 136 -21.29 0.67 -5.59
C GLY A 136 -20.87 -0.58 -6.38
N GLY A 137 -21.03 -1.77 -5.83
CA GLY A 137 -20.85 -3.04 -6.54
C GLY A 137 -21.90 -3.32 -7.63
N GLY A 138 -22.69 -2.31 -8.05
CA GLY A 138 -23.45 -2.30 -9.29
C GLY A 138 -22.64 -1.52 -10.35
N GLY A 139 -22.38 -2.13 -11.49
CA GLY A 139 -21.62 -1.56 -12.60
C GLY A 139 -22.13 -0.18 -13.03
N PRO A 140 -21.38 0.54 -13.89
CA PRO A 140 -21.79 1.85 -14.38
C PRO A 140 -23.21 1.74 -14.98
N PRO A 141 -24.08 2.75 -14.77
CA PRO A 141 -25.39 2.73 -15.40
C PRO A 141 -25.18 2.62 -16.91
N ALA A 142 -25.80 1.60 -17.50
CA ALA A 142 -25.84 1.45 -18.94
C ALA A 142 -26.42 2.76 -19.51
N GLN A 143 -25.59 3.50 -20.21
CA GLN A 143 -26.07 4.64 -20.99
C GLN A 143 -26.81 4.07 -22.19
N ASN A 144 -28.13 4.19 -22.16
CA ASN A 144 -28.98 4.06 -23.35
C ASN A 144 -28.86 5.33 -24.18
#